data_85d3b4b66c509376270cb29dd46ee591
#
_entry.id   85d3b4b66c509376270cb29dd46ee591
#
_cell.length_a   1.000
_cell.length_b   1.000
_cell.length_c   1.000
_cell.angle_alpha   90.00
_cell.angle_beta   90.00
_cell.angle_gamma   90.00
#
_symmetry.space_group_name_H-M   'P 1'
#
loop_
_entity.id
_entity.type
_entity.pdbx_description
1 polymer ?
#
loop_
_entity_poly.entity_id
_entity_poly.type
_entity_poly.pdbx_seq_one_letter_code
_entity_poly.pdbx_strand_id
1 'polypeptide(L)'
;MDGKVLVTGTSYEQGIIQGRALRETILHNIQEVRKKMKKDGVDSERYYRFVRRNAEFMEKNHLEIWEEMKGIAEGSGISFEDILMLNIPAYFMTQYLGQECSMIMARGRATSDGLTYVIKNRDMSTYIEQAVIEREYSNGLKIVEVNGAGTVTYPASGMNSFGLGVATTGFWSEKASPDLETIDSSHIFVNVHLILKNCRTAKEALEYVKGSPRMNGLNIILVDSQDAFLVEMTKDRIQVEEDTGNGILFRTNHYISSEFQAFNPEEEKYPSTYFRYRRIKELLEKQYGKIRFQDLFRIMSDHKNGGNAICRHPQEGYPGWTMSTSLFVLEDREAWTTLDNPCKNLRYSLLK
;
A
#
# COMPACT_ATOMS: atom_id res chain seq x y z
N MET A 1 -0.53 19.71 11.25
CA MET A 1 0.63 19.49 10.36
C MET A 1 0.13 19.01 9.02
N ASP A 2 0.88 19.28 7.95
CA ASP A 2 0.41 19.03 6.58
C ASP A 2 0.50 17.56 6.13
N GLY A 3 1.03 16.66 6.99
CA GLY A 3 1.18 15.22 6.71
C GLY A 3 2.14 14.90 5.54
N LYS A 4 2.88 15.90 5.05
CA LYS A 4 3.89 15.76 4.00
C LYS A 4 5.26 16.04 4.59
N VAL A 5 6.22 15.13 4.37
CA VAL A 5 7.60 15.24 4.89
C VAL A 5 8.59 14.95 3.77
N LEU A 6 9.53 15.86 3.58
CA LEU A 6 10.72 15.64 2.77
C LEU A 6 11.83 15.05 3.65
N VAL A 7 12.36 13.90 3.27
CA VAL A 7 13.46 13.22 3.95
C VAL A 7 14.67 13.08 3.02
N THR A 8 15.87 13.30 3.56
CA THR A 8 17.13 13.28 2.82
C THR A 8 18.21 12.57 3.62
N GLY A 9 19.33 12.22 2.97
CA GLY A 9 20.46 11.58 3.62
C GLY A 9 20.38 10.06 3.64
N THR A 10 21.09 9.45 4.58
CA THR A 10 21.07 8.00 4.83
C THR A 10 19.70 7.55 5.33
N SER A 11 19.41 6.26 5.29
CA SER A 11 18.14 5.72 5.81
C SER A 11 17.91 6.11 7.28
N TYR A 12 18.94 6.07 8.11
CA TYR A 12 18.87 6.52 9.49
C TYR A 12 18.52 8.02 9.63
N GLU A 13 19.19 8.90 8.86
CA GLU A 13 18.89 10.34 8.84
C GLU A 13 17.49 10.63 8.34
N GLN A 14 17.02 9.93 7.30
CA GLN A 14 15.64 9.99 6.81
C GLN A 14 14.65 9.63 7.91
N GLY A 15 14.94 8.58 8.67
CA GLY A 15 14.16 8.18 9.84
C GLY A 15 14.10 9.27 10.91
N ILE A 16 15.23 9.89 11.25
CA ILE A 16 15.27 11.00 12.22
C ILE A 16 14.38 12.16 11.78
N ILE A 17 14.46 12.56 10.50
CA ILE A 17 13.63 13.64 9.95
C ILE A 17 12.15 13.29 10.05
N GLN A 18 11.78 12.08 9.62
CA GLN A 18 10.40 11.59 9.69
C GLN A 18 9.89 11.56 11.14
N GLY A 19 10.68 10.97 12.04
CA GLY A 19 10.33 10.85 13.45
C GLY A 19 10.06 12.19 14.12
N ARG A 20 10.92 13.19 13.88
CA ARG A 20 10.75 14.57 14.39
C ARG A 20 9.49 15.24 13.82
N ALA A 21 9.31 15.15 12.51
CA ALA A 21 8.22 15.83 11.82
C ALA A 21 6.84 15.25 12.16
N LEU A 22 6.75 13.96 12.42
CA LEU A 22 5.48 13.25 12.59
C LEU A 22 5.26 12.70 14.01
N ARG A 23 6.02 13.15 15.00
CA ARG A 23 6.01 12.62 16.37
C ARG A 23 4.59 12.41 16.94
N GLU A 24 3.76 13.44 16.91
CA GLU A 24 2.41 13.38 17.50
C GLU A 24 1.50 12.39 16.73
N THR A 25 1.62 12.36 15.42
CA THR A 25 0.89 11.43 14.55
C THR A 25 1.33 9.97 14.80
N ILE A 26 2.64 9.75 15.00
CA ILE A 26 3.19 8.43 15.34
C ILE A 26 2.66 7.95 16.68
N LEU A 27 2.64 8.81 17.69
CA LEU A 27 2.08 8.50 19.01
C LEU A 27 0.59 8.14 18.93
N HIS A 28 -0.19 8.89 18.15
CA HIS A 28 -1.58 8.57 17.90
C HIS A 28 -1.73 7.17 17.28
N ASN A 29 -0.98 6.88 16.22
CA ASN A 29 -1.01 5.59 15.54
C ASN A 29 -0.67 4.42 16.48
N ILE A 30 0.32 4.56 17.34
CA ILE A 30 0.68 3.56 18.36
C ILE A 30 -0.50 3.29 19.30
N GLN A 31 -1.16 4.35 19.77
CA GLN A 31 -2.32 4.22 20.65
C GLN A 31 -3.48 3.49 19.96
N GLU A 32 -3.77 3.81 18.71
CA GLU A 32 -4.84 3.14 17.95
C GLU A 32 -4.52 1.67 17.70
N VAL A 33 -3.26 1.33 17.35
CA VAL A 33 -2.84 -0.08 17.21
C VAL A 33 -3.01 -0.82 18.54
N ARG A 34 -2.57 -0.27 19.66
CA ARG A 34 -2.71 -0.89 20.98
C ARG A 34 -4.18 -1.09 21.38
N LYS A 35 -5.03 -0.10 21.13
CA LYS A 35 -6.49 -0.23 21.34
C LYS A 35 -7.08 -1.37 20.50
N LYS A 36 -6.69 -1.45 19.24
CA LYS A 36 -7.15 -2.51 18.32
C LYS A 36 -6.70 -3.88 18.78
N MET A 37 -5.42 -4.05 19.11
CA MET A 37 -4.88 -5.31 19.64
C MET A 37 -5.66 -5.79 20.87
N LYS A 38 -5.91 -4.89 21.83
CA LYS A 38 -6.70 -5.19 23.02
C LYS A 38 -8.14 -5.58 22.69
N LYS A 39 -8.78 -4.84 21.77
CA LYS A 39 -10.16 -5.12 21.33
C LYS A 39 -10.28 -6.48 20.66
N ASP A 40 -9.30 -6.86 19.84
CA ASP A 40 -9.30 -8.10 19.08
C ASP A 40 -8.79 -9.31 19.90
N GLY A 41 -8.40 -9.09 21.15
CA GLY A 41 -7.88 -10.15 22.01
C GLY A 41 -6.60 -10.79 21.49
N VAL A 42 -5.71 -9.99 20.88
CA VAL A 42 -4.43 -10.48 20.34
C VAL A 42 -3.59 -11.07 21.48
N ASP A 43 -3.17 -12.34 21.31
CA ASP A 43 -2.24 -12.99 22.22
C ASP A 43 -0.89 -12.26 22.20
N SER A 44 -0.59 -11.58 23.30
CA SER A 44 0.62 -10.75 23.42
C SER A 44 1.90 -11.57 23.27
N GLU A 45 1.99 -12.77 23.84
CA GLU A 45 3.18 -13.60 23.78
C GLU A 45 3.42 -14.10 22.35
N ARG A 46 2.38 -14.58 21.68
CA ARG A 46 2.43 -14.97 20.27
C ARG A 46 2.83 -13.78 19.38
N TYR A 47 2.24 -12.61 19.63
CA TYR A 47 2.59 -11.39 18.92
C TYR A 47 4.05 -11.00 19.09
N TYR A 48 4.60 -11.01 20.31
CA TYR A 48 6.00 -10.66 20.55
C TYR A 48 6.96 -11.67 19.90
N ARG A 49 6.63 -12.96 19.87
CA ARG A 49 7.41 -13.94 19.10
C ARG A 49 7.43 -13.61 17.61
N PHE A 50 6.28 -13.28 17.04
CA PHE A 50 6.14 -12.87 15.65
C PHE A 50 6.97 -11.61 15.34
N VAL A 51 6.86 -10.58 16.15
CA VAL A 51 7.61 -9.32 15.99
C VAL A 51 9.11 -9.59 16.03
N ARG A 52 9.57 -10.36 17.01
CA ARG A 52 11.01 -10.69 17.16
C ARG A 52 11.57 -11.39 15.93
N ARG A 53 10.90 -12.41 15.44
CA ARG A 53 11.36 -13.16 14.25
C ARG A 53 11.39 -12.29 13.01
N ASN A 54 10.37 -11.45 12.82
CA ASN A 54 10.32 -10.52 11.69
C ASN A 54 11.41 -9.44 11.82
N ALA A 55 11.66 -8.94 13.02
CA ALA A 55 12.72 -7.98 13.31
C ALA A 55 14.11 -8.57 13.01
N GLU A 56 14.40 -9.79 13.48
CA GLU A 56 15.66 -10.53 13.18
C GLU A 56 15.86 -10.72 11.68
N PHE A 57 14.79 -11.05 10.95
CA PHE A 57 14.84 -11.16 9.50
C PHE A 57 15.15 -9.81 8.83
N MET A 58 14.49 -8.73 9.26
CA MET A 58 14.69 -7.39 8.69
C MET A 58 16.09 -6.86 8.99
N GLU A 59 16.59 -7.00 10.21
CA GLU A 59 17.94 -6.58 10.58
C GLU A 59 19.01 -7.27 9.72
N LYS A 60 18.81 -8.55 9.45
CA LYS A 60 19.74 -9.35 8.64
C LYS A 60 19.66 -9.06 7.14
N ASN A 61 18.47 -8.87 6.59
CA ASN A 61 18.23 -8.86 5.14
C ASN A 61 17.86 -7.50 4.58
N HIS A 62 17.40 -6.56 5.42
CA HIS A 62 16.92 -5.25 5.04
C HIS A 62 17.47 -4.15 5.95
N LEU A 63 18.79 -4.10 6.07
CA LEU A 63 19.50 -3.19 7.01
C LEU A 63 19.07 -1.73 6.86
N GLU A 64 18.80 -1.27 5.64
CA GLU A 64 18.38 0.11 5.41
C GLU A 64 17.01 0.42 6.03
N ILE A 65 16.06 -0.50 5.93
CA ILE A 65 14.74 -0.37 6.57
C ILE A 65 14.90 -0.39 8.10
N TRP A 66 15.77 -1.26 8.58
CA TRP A 66 16.09 -1.37 10.01
C TRP A 66 16.69 -0.08 10.57
N GLU A 67 17.66 0.49 9.87
CA GLU A 67 18.28 1.77 10.26
C GLU A 67 17.29 2.94 10.19
N GLU A 68 16.40 2.97 9.21
CA GLU A 68 15.37 4.01 9.14
C GLU A 68 14.40 3.92 10.32
N MET A 69 13.97 2.71 10.72
CA MET A 69 13.14 2.53 11.91
C MET A 69 13.84 3.01 13.19
N LYS A 70 15.15 2.75 13.34
CA LYS A 70 15.95 3.28 14.46
C LYS A 70 15.97 4.82 14.43
N GLY A 71 16.16 5.40 13.24
CA GLY A 71 16.12 6.85 13.06
C GLY A 71 14.77 7.44 13.46
N ILE A 72 13.65 6.78 13.09
CA ILE A 72 12.30 7.22 13.50
C ILE A 72 12.17 7.20 15.03
N ALA A 73 12.64 6.15 15.68
CA ALA A 73 12.61 6.03 17.14
C ALA A 73 13.40 7.18 17.80
N GLU A 74 14.63 7.42 17.37
CA GLU A 74 15.46 8.53 17.90
C GLU A 74 14.84 9.89 17.61
N GLY A 75 14.45 10.15 16.36
CA GLY A 75 13.89 11.44 15.96
C GLY A 75 12.58 11.79 16.65
N SER A 76 11.74 10.81 16.95
CA SER A 76 10.48 10.99 17.66
C SER A 76 10.60 10.91 19.17
N GLY A 77 11.69 10.35 19.71
CA GLY A 77 11.82 10.03 21.14
C GLY A 77 10.86 8.94 21.61
N ILE A 78 10.42 8.07 20.71
CA ILE A 78 9.52 6.93 20.98
C ILE A 78 10.39 5.67 21.06
N SER A 79 9.97 4.69 21.89
CA SER A 79 10.72 3.43 22.02
C SER A 79 10.82 2.70 20.68
N PHE A 80 11.94 2.03 20.44
CA PHE A 80 12.13 1.25 19.22
C PHE A 80 11.13 0.10 19.11
N GLU A 81 10.74 -0.50 20.24
CA GLU A 81 9.69 -1.51 20.32
C GLU A 81 8.34 -1.01 19.79
N ASP A 82 7.99 0.22 20.10
CA ASP A 82 6.76 0.84 19.59
C ASP A 82 6.82 1.13 18.08
N ILE A 83 7.98 1.54 17.58
CA ILE A 83 8.20 1.69 16.15
C ILE A 83 8.16 0.33 15.44
N LEU A 84 8.75 -0.71 16.02
CA LEU A 84 8.62 -2.09 15.51
C LEU A 84 7.16 -2.54 15.45
N MET A 85 6.37 -2.23 16.49
CA MET A 85 4.94 -2.57 16.53
C MET A 85 4.16 -1.93 15.36
N LEU A 86 4.47 -0.70 14.98
CA LEU A 86 3.87 -0.06 13.81
C LEU A 86 4.31 -0.71 12.50
N ASN A 87 5.56 -1.16 12.42
CA ASN A 87 6.19 -1.68 11.22
C ASN A 87 6.04 -3.20 11.05
N ILE A 88 5.68 -3.91 12.11
CA ILE A 88 5.36 -5.35 12.13
C ILE A 88 3.95 -5.51 12.70
N PRO A 89 2.92 -5.21 11.90
CA PRO A 89 1.60 -4.96 12.42
C PRO A 89 0.89 -6.23 12.90
N ALA A 90 0.20 -6.08 14.04
CA ALA A 90 -0.56 -7.14 14.70
C ALA A 90 -1.73 -7.70 13.88
N TYR A 91 -2.16 -7.04 12.81
CA TYR A 91 -3.27 -7.53 12.01
C TYR A 91 -2.99 -8.87 11.31
N PHE A 92 -1.72 -9.26 11.17
CA PHE A 92 -1.39 -10.63 10.73
C PHE A 92 -1.79 -11.71 11.74
N MET A 93 -1.99 -11.33 12.99
CA MET A 93 -2.37 -12.21 14.09
C MET A 93 -3.87 -12.24 14.33
N THR A 94 -4.63 -11.35 13.72
CA THR A 94 -6.08 -11.26 13.90
C THR A 94 -6.80 -11.98 12.75
N GLN A 95 -7.91 -12.65 13.05
CA GLN A 95 -8.80 -13.22 12.03
C GLN A 95 -9.52 -12.12 11.21
N TYR A 96 -9.35 -10.85 11.63
CA TYR A 96 -10.00 -9.68 11.05
C TYR A 96 -8.97 -8.75 10.45
N LEU A 97 -8.67 -8.97 9.18
CA LEU A 97 -7.96 -7.97 8.42
C LEU A 97 -8.94 -6.98 7.83
N GLY A 98 -9.14 -5.93 8.57
CA GLY A 98 -9.85 -4.76 8.09
C GLY A 98 -9.04 -3.96 7.07
N GLN A 99 -8.05 -4.56 6.40
CA GLN A 99 -7.38 -3.94 5.26
C GLN A 99 -8.16 -4.23 4.00
N GLU A 100 -8.72 -3.20 3.44
CA GLU A 100 -9.33 -3.23 2.13
C GLU A 100 -8.71 -2.15 1.28
N CYS A 101 -8.65 -2.36 -0.01
CA CYS A 101 -8.03 -1.43 -0.94
C CYS A 101 -8.68 -1.55 -2.30
N SER A 102 -8.53 -0.49 -3.11
CA SER A 102 -8.84 -0.53 -4.53
C SER A 102 -7.69 0.13 -5.28
N MET A 103 -7.26 -0.43 -6.41
CA MET A 103 -6.25 0.16 -7.26
C MET A 103 -6.64 0.05 -8.73
N ILE A 104 -6.28 1.07 -9.51
CA ILE A 104 -6.51 1.16 -10.95
C ILE A 104 -5.24 1.71 -11.60
N MET A 105 -4.84 1.11 -12.71
CA MET A 105 -3.94 1.66 -13.71
C MET A 105 -4.76 1.93 -14.97
N ALA A 106 -4.60 3.12 -15.55
CA ALA A 106 -5.17 3.47 -16.85
C ALA A 106 -4.11 4.17 -17.70
N ARG A 107 -3.96 3.78 -18.97
CA ARG A 107 -2.96 4.36 -19.89
C ARG A 107 -3.36 4.26 -21.35
N GLY A 108 -2.62 4.96 -22.21
CA GLY A 108 -2.70 4.84 -23.66
C GLY A 108 -4.11 5.00 -24.20
N ARG A 109 -4.62 3.98 -24.91
CA ARG A 109 -5.98 4.05 -25.52
C ARG A 109 -7.13 4.16 -24.53
N ALA A 110 -6.92 3.83 -23.26
CA ALA A 110 -7.95 3.95 -22.24
C ALA A 110 -8.13 5.40 -21.77
N THR A 111 -7.08 6.22 -21.86
CA THR A 111 -7.05 7.62 -21.44
C THR A 111 -7.23 8.57 -22.62
N SER A 112 -7.79 9.76 -22.37
CA SER A 112 -8.05 10.75 -23.45
C SER A 112 -6.80 11.54 -23.86
N ASP A 113 -5.78 11.54 -23.04
CA ASP A 113 -4.51 12.26 -23.19
C ASP A 113 -3.31 11.36 -23.41
N GLY A 114 -3.50 10.03 -23.37
CA GLY A 114 -2.47 9.03 -23.54
C GLY A 114 -1.56 8.83 -22.33
N LEU A 115 -1.75 9.61 -21.25
CA LEU A 115 -0.93 9.53 -20.05
C LEU A 115 -1.19 8.23 -19.25
N THR A 116 -0.21 7.86 -18.44
CA THR A 116 -0.28 6.70 -17.55
C THR A 116 -0.61 7.15 -16.13
N TYR A 117 -1.73 6.67 -15.62
CA TYR A 117 -2.24 6.94 -14.29
C TYR A 117 -2.21 5.68 -13.43
N VAL A 118 -1.78 5.84 -12.18
CA VAL A 118 -1.95 4.81 -11.13
C VAL A 118 -2.67 5.46 -9.96
N ILE A 119 -3.83 4.92 -9.59
CA ILE A 119 -4.58 5.43 -8.44
C ILE A 119 -4.91 4.31 -7.48
N LYS A 120 -4.89 4.61 -6.18
CA LYS A 120 -5.20 3.68 -5.11
C LYS A 120 -5.95 4.34 -3.96
N ASN A 121 -7.01 3.65 -3.48
CA ASN A 121 -7.59 3.86 -2.16
C ASN A 121 -6.99 2.86 -1.16
N ARG A 122 -6.66 3.35 0.03
CA ARG A 122 -6.28 2.54 1.18
C ARG A 122 -7.39 2.59 2.21
N ASP A 123 -7.99 1.45 2.48
CA ASP A 123 -9.07 1.33 3.44
C ASP A 123 -8.63 0.46 4.62
N MET A 124 -9.01 0.82 5.84
CA MET A 124 -8.78 0.03 7.04
C MET A 124 -9.96 0.15 8.02
N SER A 125 -10.08 -0.80 8.93
CA SER A 125 -11.04 -0.75 10.04
C SER A 125 -10.47 -0.07 11.30
N THR A 126 -9.19 0.24 11.31
CA THR A 126 -8.49 0.98 12.36
C THR A 126 -7.94 2.25 11.77
N TYR A 127 -8.22 3.37 12.39
CA TYR A 127 -7.72 4.66 11.91
C TYR A 127 -6.23 4.81 12.21
N ILE A 128 -5.43 4.74 11.16
CA ILE A 128 -3.99 5.00 11.19
C ILE A 128 -3.75 6.23 10.33
N GLU A 129 -3.34 7.32 10.93
CA GLU A 129 -3.04 8.55 10.20
C GLU A 129 -1.92 8.32 9.19
N GLN A 130 -2.15 8.82 7.98
CA GLN A 130 -1.26 8.64 6.85
C GLN A 130 -0.34 9.83 6.69
N ALA A 131 0.81 9.61 6.04
CA ALA A 131 1.75 10.66 5.65
C ALA A 131 2.19 10.45 4.19
N VAL A 132 2.51 11.55 3.53
CA VAL A 132 3.23 11.56 2.25
C VAL A 132 4.72 11.73 2.57
N ILE A 133 5.52 10.74 2.21
CA ILE A 133 6.97 10.78 2.40
C ILE A 133 7.62 11.02 1.04
N GLU A 134 8.24 12.17 0.89
CA GLU A 134 9.11 12.49 -0.24
C GLU A 134 10.56 12.22 0.14
N ARG A 135 11.24 11.40 -0.66
CA ARG A 135 12.62 11.00 -0.42
C ARG A 135 13.54 11.55 -1.50
N GLU A 136 14.66 12.13 -1.09
CA GLU A 136 15.74 12.47 -2.00
C GLU A 136 17.03 11.77 -1.56
N TYR A 137 17.60 11.00 -2.47
CA TYR A 137 18.84 10.25 -2.27
C TYR A 137 20.02 10.97 -2.89
N SER A 138 21.23 10.77 -2.36
CA SER A 138 22.46 11.39 -2.82
C SER A 138 22.81 11.08 -4.28
N ASN A 139 22.29 9.98 -4.84
CA ASN A 139 22.45 9.62 -6.25
C ASN A 139 21.45 10.30 -7.18
N GLY A 140 20.62 11.24 -6.69
CA GLY A 140 19.61 11.95 -7.46
C GLY A 140 18.26 11.24 -7.61
N LEU A 141 18.13 10.03 -7.08
CA LEU A 141 16.83 9.34 -7.04
C LEU A 141 15.88 10.09 -6.11
N LYS A 142 14.66 10.32 -6.59
CA LYS A 142 13.55 10.83 -5.77
C LYS A 142 12.41 9.81 -5.75
N ILE A 143 11.75 9.69 -4.60
CA ILE A 143 10.60 8.80 -4.42
C ILE A 143 9.50 9.55 -3.68
N VAL A 144 8.24 9.33 -4.03
CA VAL A 144 7.07 9.69 -3.23
C VAL A 144 6.31 8.44 -2.85
N GLU A 145 6.01 8.32 -1.56
CA GLU A 145 5.26 7.19 -0.98
C GLU A 145 4.14 7.71 -0.08
N VAL A 146 3.04 6.96 -0.02
CA VAL A 146 1.97 7.20 0.95
C VAL A 146 1.97 6.08 1.98
N ASN A 147 2.25 6.42 3.22
CA ASN A 147 2.46 5.50 4.33
C ASN A 147 1.61 5.85 5.55
N GLY A 148 1.41 4.90 6.45
CA GLY A 148 1.07 5.23 7.83
C GLY A 148 2.23 6.02 8.47
N ALA A 149 1.93 7.09 9.19
CA ALA A 149 2.98 7.87 9.85
C ALA A 149 3.79 6.99 10.81
N GLY A 150 5.11 7.03 10.69
CA GLY A 150 6.04 6.19 11.45
C GLY A 150 6.28 4.80 10.87
N THR A 151 5.76 4.51 9.66
CA THR A 151 6.01 3.23 8.99
C THR A 151 6.92 3.40 7.77
N VAL A 152 7.77 2.38 7.53
CA VAL A 152 8.63 2.25 6.35
C VAL A 152 8.45 0.91 5.66
N THR A 153 7.81 -0.05 6.31
CA THR A 153 7.73 -1.43 5.84
C THR A 153 6.61 -1.69 4.85
N TYR A 154 5.59 -0.84 4.78
CA TYR A 154 4.44 -1.07 3.89
C TYR A 154 3.86 0.22 3.29
N PRO A 155 4.63 0.95 2.48
CA PRO A 155 4.02 1.92 1.60
C PRO A 155 3.02 1.19 0.71
N ALA A 156 1.79 1.69 0.69
CA ALA A 156 0.74 1.04 -0.07
C ALA A 156 0.84 1.35 -1.56
N SER A 157 1.49 2.45 -1.89
CA SER A 157 1.71 2.94 -3.25
C SER A 157 2.81 4.00 -3.26
N GLY A 158 3.40 4.20 -4.41
CA GLY A 158 4.42 5.21 -4.62
C GLY A 158 4.86 5.30 -6.09
N MET A 159 5.71 6.28 -6.35
CA MET A 159 6.35 6.50 -7.64
C MET A 159 7.78 6.98 -7.41
N ASN A 160 8.71 6.60 -8.30
CA ASN A 160 10.06 7.14 -8.32
C ASN A 160 10.27 8.12 -9.49
N SER A 161 11.37 8.85 -9.44
CA SER A 161 11.73 9.85 -10.47
C SER A 161 12.06 9.25 -11.84
N PHE A 162 12.21 7.93 -11.96
CA PHE A 162 12.32 7.25 -13.26
C PHE A 162 10.93 7.07 -13.92
N GLY A 163 9.82 7.27 -13.16
CA GLY A 163 8.46 7.07 -13.63
C GLY A 163 7.95 5.65 -13.45
N LEU A 164 8.58 4.89 -12.57
CA LEU A 164 8.03 3.63 -12.10
C LEU A 164 6.97 3.91 -11.05
N GLY A 165 5.74 3.51 -11.32
CA GLY A 165 4.60 3.56 -10.40
C GLY A 165 4.28 2.19 -9.82
N VAL A 166 3.99 2.14 -8.53
CA VAL A 166 3.64 0.90 -7.81
C VAL A 166 2.42 1.13 -6.94
N ALA A 167 1.45 0.23 -6.99
CA ALA A 167 0.31 0.20 -6.08
C ALA A 167 -0.02 -1.23 -5.68
N THR A 168 -0.53 -1.41 -4.46
CA THR A 168 -0.84 -2.74 -3.92
C THR A 168 -2.24 -2.83 -3.36
N THR A 169 -2.83 -4.03 -3.36
CA THR A 169 -4.00 -4.35 -2.54
C THR A 169 -3.70 -5.60 -1.72
N GLY A 170 -3.84 -5.49 -0.40
CA GLY A 170 -3.66 -6.61 0.50
C GLY A 170 -4.66 -7.71 0.17
N PHE A 171 -4.23 -8.96 0.34
CA PHE A 171 -5.10 -10.11 0.22
C PHE A 171 -4.98 -10.94 1.49
N TRP A 172 -6.12 -11.33 2.02
CA TRP A 172 -6.17 -12.24 3.15
C TRP A 172 -7.22 -13.31 2.94
N SER A 173 -6.81 -14.52 3.13
CA SER A 173 -7.70 -15.68 3.16
C SER A 173 -7.14 -16.67 4.15
N GLU A 174 -8.00 -17.30 4.93
CA GLU A 174 -7.62 -18.40 5.82
C GLU A 174 -6.91 -19.52 5.05
N LYS A 175 -7.28 -19.71 3.78
CA LYS A 175 -6.69 -20.72 2.87
C LYS A 175 -5.30 -20.35 2.35
N ALA A 176 -4.93 -19.06 2.38
CA ALA A 176 -3.65 -18.54 1.93
C ALA A 176 -2.87 -17.88 3.07
N SER A 177 -3.31 -18.09 4.32
CA SER A 177 -2.68 -17.54 5.51
C SER A 177 -1.24 -18.00 5.64
N PRO A 178 -0.31 -17.09 5.94
CA PRO A 178 1.07 -17.46 6.20
C PRO A 178 1.16 -18.29 7.48
N ASP A 179 2.15 -19.17 7.55
CA ASP A 179 2.57 -19.75 8.82
C ASP A 179 3.36 -18.70 9.59
N LEU A 180 2.70 -18.04 10.56
CA LEU A 180 3.28 -16.99 11.37
C LEU A 180 4.30 -17.52 12.39
N GLU A 181 4.40 -18.82 12.58
CA GLU A 181 5.36 -19.46 13.49
C GLU A 181 6.71 -19.74 12.81
N THR A 182 6.72 -19.87 11.48
CA THR A 182 7.92 -20.22 10.69
C THR A 182 8.27 -19.16 9.66
N ILE A 183 8.19 -17.88 10.04
CA ILE A 183 8.53 -16.77 9.16
C ILE A 183 10.02 -16.79 8.81
N ASP A 184 10.29 -16.85 7.52
CA ASP A 184 11.61 -16.77 6.91
C ASP A 184 11.71 -15.68 5.84
N SER A 185 10.74 -14.77 5.80
CA SER A 185 10.64 -13.73 4.80
C SER A 185 10.11 -12.42 5.39
N SER A 186 10.43 -11.31 4.74
CA SER A 186 9.94 -10.00 5.13
C SER A 186 8.44 -9.85 4.87
N HIS A 187 7.86 -8.89 5.54
CA HIS A 187 6.55 -8.38 5.20
C HIS A 187 6.54 -7.90 3.73
N ILE A 188 5.50 -8.28 2.97
CA ILE A 188 5.44 -7.99 1.54
C ILE A 188 5.57 -6.51 1.18
N PHE A 189 5.07 -5.62 2.04
CA PHE A 189 5.11 -4.17 1.77
C PHE A 189 6.51 -3.56 1.80
N VAL A 190 7.47 -4.23 2.43
CA VAL A 190 8.89 -3.84 2.34
C VAL A 190 9.34 -3.85 0.88
N ASN A 191 8.84 -4.79 0.09
CA ASN A 191 9.18 -4.93 -1.31
C ASN A 191 8.75 -3.70 -2.14
N VAL A 192 7.63 -3.02 -1.81
CA VAL A 192 7.19 -1.81 -2.52
C VAL A 192 8.23 -0.70 -2.38
N HIS A 193 8.73 -0.44 -1.17
CA HIS A 193 9.78 0.55 -0.95
C HIS A 193 11.07 0.18 -1.69
N LEU A 194 11.51 -1.08 -1.56
CA LEU A 194 12.72 -1.56 -2.21
C LEU A 194 12.60 -1.58 -3.73
N ILE A 195 11.43 -1.89 -4.29
CA ILE A 195 11.15 -1.77 -5.73
C ILE A 195 11.38 -0.32 -6.19
N LEU A 196 10.75 0.65 -5.54
CA LEU A 196 10.86 2.06 -5.91
C LEU A 196 12.30 2.57 -5.80
N LYS A 197 13.07 2.04 -4.83
CA LYS A 197 14.47 2.41 -4.61
C LYS A 197 15.43 1.76 -5.61
N ASN A 198 15.22 0.49 -5.95
CA ASN A 198 16.20 -0.32 -6.66
C ASN A 198 15.85 -0.56 -8.13
N CYS A 199 14.60 -0.34 -8.55
CA CYS A 199 14.14 -0.58 -9.91
C CYS A 199 13.86 0.72 -10.66
N ARG A 200 14.18 0.74 -11.95
CA ARG A 200 13.93 1.88 -12.86
C ARG A 200 12.74 1.64 -13.76
N THR A 201 12.44 0.37 -14.05
CA THR A 201 11.41 -0.04 -15.01
C THR A 201 10.45 -1.05 -14.39
N ALA A 202 9.26 -1.17 -14.99
CA ALA A 202 8.27 -2.17 -14.59
C ALA A 202 8.78 -3.61 -14.78
N LYS A 203 9.63 -3.86 -15.79
CA LYS A 203 10.26 -5.17 -16.01
C LYS A 203 11.26 -5.51 -14.91
N GLU A 204 12.13 -4.57 -14.53
CA GLU A 204 13.04 -4.77 -13.39
C GLU A 204 12.25 -5.02 -12.10
N ALA A 205 11.17 -4.27 -11.88
CA ALA A 205 10.28 -4.45 -10.73
C ALA A 205 9.60 -5.83 -10.72
N LEU A 206 9.17 -6.33 -11.88
CA LEU A 206 8.59 -7.67 -12.01
C LEU A 206 9.60 -8.76 -11.65
N GLU A 207 10.83 -8.68 -12.15
CA GLU A 207 11.88 -9.65 -11.82
C GLU A 207 12.28 -9.56 -10.33
N TYR A 208 12.31 -8.35 -9.76
CA TYR A 208 12.52 -8.16 -8.33
C TYR A 208 11.43 -8.88 -7.50
N VAL A 209 10.15 -8.70 -7.86
CA VAL A 209 9.02 -9.35 -7.17
C VAL A 209 9.08 -10.88 -7.30
N LYS A 210 9.42 -11.41 -8.47
CA LYS A 210 9.58 -12.85 -8.69
C LYS A 210 10.66 -13.46 -7.81
N GLY A 211 11.77 -12.77 -7.61
CA GLY A 211 12.91 -13.20 -6.81
C GLY A 211 12.77 -12.94 -5.30
N SER A 212 11.79 -12.15 -4.87
CA SER A 212 11.67 -11.74 -3.47
C SER A 212 10.93 -12.78 -2.63
N PRO A 213 11.46 -13.13 -1.44
CA PRO A 213 10.73 -13.94 -0.47
C PRO A 213 9.50 -13.17 0.02
N ARG A 214 8.39 -13.87 0.18
CA ARG A 214 7.09 -13.30 0.57
C ARG A 214 6.51 -14.06 1.74
N MET A 215 5.87 -13.33 2.64
CA MET A 215 5.19 -13.92 3.79
C MET A 215 3.70 -14.19 3.51
N ASN A 216 3.07 -13.39 2.68
CA ASN A 216 1.61 -13.42 2.47
C ASN A 216 1.21 -13.12 1.03
N GLY A 217 -0.08 -13.16 0.77
CA GLY A 217 -0.69 -12.82 -0.52
C GLY A 217 -0.87 -11.33 -0.74
N LEU A 218 -0.84 -10.93 -2.01
CA LEU A 218 -0.98 -9.53 -2.44
C LEU A 218 -1.34 -9.47 -3.93
N ASN A 219 -1.98 -8.38 -4.32
CA ASN A 219 -1.99 -7.93 -5.71
C ASN A 219 -1.12 -6.68 -5.82
N ILE A 220 -0.29 -6.58 -6.85
CA ILE A 220 0.56 -5.43 -7.09
C ILE A 220 0.51 -5.01 -8.57
N ILE A 221 0.36 -3.71 -8.81
CA ILE A 221 0.57 -3.08 -10.11
C ILE A 221 1.99 -2.54 -10.16
N LEU A 222 2.71 -2.88 -11.22
CA LEU A 222 4.04 -2.40 -11.57
C LEU A 222 3.94 -1.78 -12.96
N VAL A 223 4.18 -0.49 -13.09
CA VAL A 223 3.96 0.20 -14.36
C VAL A 223 4.95 1.34 -14.57
N ASP A 224 5.41 1.46 -15.81
CA ASP A 224 6.12 2.62 -16.35
C ASP A 224 5.49 3.06 -17.69
N SER A 225 6.13 3.95 -18.42
CA SER A 225 5.63 4.43 -19.72
C SER A 225 5.62 3.36 -20.81
N GLN A 226 6.33 2.25 -20.65
CA GLN A 226 6.46 1.19 -21.67
C GLN A 226 5.62 -0.03 -21.30
N ASP A 227 5.77 -0.51 -20.08
CA ASP A 227 5.22 -1.80 -19.63
C ASP A 227 4.29 -1.61 -18.41
N ALA A 228 3.28 -2.48 -18.31
CA ALA A 228 2.42 -2.54 -17.15
C ALA A 228 2.06 -4.00 -16.83
N PHE A 229 2.26 -4.36 -15.59
CA PHE A 229 1.98 -5.69 -15.04
C PHE A 229 1.09 -5.58 -13.82
N LEU A 230 0.13 -6.48 -13.72
CA LEU A 230 -0.58 -6.77 -12.49
C LEU A 230 -0.18 -8.17 -12.04
N VAL A 231 0.37 -8.25 -10.85
CA VAL A 231 0.87 -9.51 -10.28
C VAL A 231 -0.04 -9.90 -9.12
N GLU A 232 -0.69 -11.04 -9.24
CA GLU A 232 -1.36 -11.73 -8.16
C GLU A 232 -0.37 -12.70 -7.53
N MET A 233 -0.24 -12.74 -6.22
CA MET A 233 0.73 -13.61 -5.57
C MET A 233 0.21 -14.18 -4.25
N THR A 234 0.63 -15.41 -3.96
CA THR A 234 0.60 -16.05 -2.65
C THR A 234 2.02 -16.11 -2.08
N LYS A 235 2.21 -16.72 -0.91
CA LYS A 235 3.55 -16.97 -0.38
C LYS A 235 4.46 -17.63 -1.43
N ASP A 236 3.94 -18.63 -2.15
CA ASP A 236 4.76 -19.54 -2.99
C ASP A 236 4.55 -19.39 -4.49
N ARG A 237 3.50 -18.71 -4.93
CA ARG A 237 3.10 -18.64 -6.36
C ARG A 237 2.88 -17.22 -6.81
N ILE A 238 3.05 -17.01 -8.11
CA ILE A 238 2.82 -15.74 -8.80
C ILE A 238 2.05 -16.02 -10.09
N GLN A 239 1.05 -15.15 -10.35
CA GLN A 239 0.39 -15.02 -11.65
C GLN A 239 0.56 -13.59 -12.14
N VAL A 240 0.90 -13.43 -13.41
CA VAL A 240 1.17 -12.13 -14.03
C VAL A 240 0.15 -11.87 -15.14
N GLU A 241 -0.55 -10.77 -15.03
CA GLU A 241 -1.37 -10.20 -16.10
C GLU A 241 -0.60 -9.01 -16.69
N GLU A 242 -0.27 -9.08 -17.97
CA GLU A 242 0.39 -8.00 -18.72
C GLU A 242 -0.65 -7.16 -19.46
N ASP A 243 -0.52 -5.84 -19.44
CA ASP A 243 -1.31 -5.00 -20.33
C ASP A 243 -0.82 -5.09 -21.77
N THR A 244 -1.51 -5.87 -22.57
CA THR A 244 -1.23 -6.04 -24.01
C THR A 244 -1.85 -4.96 -24.90
N GLY A 245 -2.12 -3.79 -24.35
CA GLY A 245 -2.64 -2.63 -25.07
C GLY A 245 -4.13 -2.31 -24.81
N ASN A 246 -4.77 -2.96 -23.85
CA ASN A 246 -6.09 -2.56 -23.37
C ASN A 246 -6.02 -1.26 -22.54
N GLY A 247 -4.89 -1.04 -21.87
CA GLY A 247 -4.61 0.16 -21.09
C GLY A 247 -5.34 0.24 -19.74
N ILE A 248 -5.89 -0.86 -19.24
CA ILE A 248 -6.55 -0.90 -17.93
C ILE A 248 -6.13 -2.16 -17.18
N LEU A 249 -5.60 -1.97 -15.96
CA LEU A 249 -5.42 -3.01 -14.95
C LEU A 249 -6.02 -2.52 -13.63
N PHE A 250 -6.77 -3.35 -12.92
CA PHE A 250 -7.34 -2.98 -11.63
C PHE A 250 -7.59 -4.17 -10.73
N ARG A 251 -7.51 -3.97 -9.43
CA ARG A 251 -7.83 -4.99 -8.40
C ARG A 251 -8.42 -4.36 -7.15
N THR A 252 -9.12 -5.21 -6.44
CA THR A 252 -9.50 -5.02 -5.04
C THR A 252 -8.79 -6.08 -4.19
N ASN A 253 -9.44 -6.71 -3.23
CA ASN A 253 -8.80 -7.62 -2.28
C ASN A 253 -9.17 -9.09 -2.52
N HIS A 254 -9.17 -9.53 -3.76
CA HIS A 254 -9.30 -10.93 -4.17
C HIS A 254 -8.59 -11.18 -5.49
N TYR A 255 -8.31 -12.43 -5.80
CA TYR A 255 -7.68 -12.84 -7.04
C TYR A 255 -8.69 -13.04 -8.16
N ILE A 256 -8.29 -12.76 -9.39
CA ILE A 256 -9.10 -12.96 -10.60
C ILE A 256 -8.60 -14.15 -11.42
N SER A 257 -7.30 -14.46 -11.33
CA SER A 257 -6.75 -15.62 -12.04
C SER A 257 -7.42 -16.93 -11.61
N SER A 258 -7.70 -17.80 -12.56
CA SER A 258 -8.35 -19.10 -12.31
C SER A 258 -7.58 -19.97 -11.32
N GLU A 259 -6.25 -19.89 -11.37
CA GLU A 259 -5.34 -20.65 -10.52
C GLU A 259 -5.42 -20.27 -9.04
N PHE A 260 -5.87 -19.05 -8.75
CA PHE A 260 -5.91 -18.52 -7.38
C PHE A 260 -7.32 -18.36 -6.81
N GLN A 261 -8.36 -18.61 -7.60
CA GLN A 261 -9.74 -18.46 -7.13
C GLN A 261 -10.06 -19.29 -5.88
N ALA A 262 -9.46 -20.48 -5.75
CA ALA A 262 -9.64 -21.32 -4.57
C ALA A 262 -9.17 -20.68 -3.25
N PHE A 263 -8.31 -19.67 -3.32
CA PHE A 263 -7.83 -18.92 -2.16
C PHE A 263 -8.73 -17.73 -1.80
N ASN A 264 -9.66 -17.34 -2.67
CA ASN A 264 -10.52 -16.21 -2.43
C ASN A 264 -11.42 -16.41 -1.20
N PRO A 265 -11.70 -15.33 -0.44
CA PRO A 265 -12.73 -15.38 0.59
C PRO A 265 -14.11 -15.60 -0.02
N GLU A 266 -15.00 -16.21 0.73
CA GLU A 266 -16.38 -16.37 0.32
C GLU A 266 -17.08 -15.00 0.19
N GLU A 267 -17.80 -14.78 -0.90
CA GLU A 267 -18.43 -13.48 -1.17
C GLU A 267 -19.43 -13.09 -0.08
N GLU A 268 -20.15 -14.06 0.47
CA GLU A 268 -21.14 -13.83 1.53
C GLU A 268 -20.51 -13.33 2.82
N LYS A 269 -19.27 -13.74 3.12
CA LYS A 269 -18.52 -13.32 4.31
C LYS A 269 -17.77 -12.00 4.10
N TYR A 270 -17.32 -11.75 2.87
CA TYR A 270 -16.50 -10.58 2.52
C TYR A 270 -17.01 -9.88 1.26
N PRO A 271 -18.24 -9.38 1.26
CA PRO A 271 -18.90 -8.88 0.04
C PRO A 271 -18.23 -7.61 -0.52
N SER A 272 -17.59 -6.80 0.33
CA SER A 272 -17.05 -5.50 -0.06
C SER A 272 -16.06 -5.58 -1.23
N THR A 273 -15.12 -6.54 -1.20
CA THR A 273 -14.11 -6.65 -2.27
C THR A 273 -14.75 -6.93 -3.64
N TYR A 274 -15.79 -7.74 -3.68
CA TYR A 274 -16.51 -8.11 -4.90
C TYR A 274 -17.40 -6.97 -5.41
N PHE A 275 -18.11 -6.26 -4.50
CA PHE A 275 -18.91 -5.09 -4.86
C PHE A 275 -18.05 -3.98 -5.46
N ARG A 276 -16.92 -3.65 -4.81
CA ARG A 276 -15.98 -2.64 -5.30
C ARG A 276 -15.40 -3.02 -6.66
N TYR A 277 -15.00 -4.28 -6.84
CA TYR A 277 -14.47 -4.77 -8.12
C TYR A 277 -15.48 -4.60 -9.25
N ARG A 278 -16.72 -5.10 -9.08
CA ARG A 278 -17.77 -4.96 -10.08
C ARG A 278 -18.11 -3.50 -10.37
N ARG A 279 -18.11 -2.66 -9.34
CA ARG A 279 -18.39 -1.23 -9.50
C ARG A 279 -17.28 -0.49 -10.24
N ILE A 280 -16.02 -0.76 -9.92
CA ILE A 280 -14.87 -0.19 -10.65
C ILE A 280 -14.94 -0.60 -12.12
N LYS A 281 -15.18 -1.88 -12.40
CA LYS A 281 -15.33 -2.39 -13.77
C LYS A 281 -16.40 -1.63 -14.54
N GLU A 282 -17.61 -1.51 -13.98
CA GLU A 282 -18.73 -0.78 -14.57
C GLU A 282 -18.35 0.68 -14.92
N LEU A 283 -17.67 1.36 -13.99
CA LEU A 283 -17.32 2.76 -14.16
C LEU A 283 -16.20 2.96 -15.20
N LEU A 284 -15.20 2.07 -15.21
CA LEU A 284 -14.10 2.09 -16.19
C LEU A 284 -14.63 1.80 -17.61
N GLU A 285 -15.51 0.82 -17.78
CA GLU A 285 -16.12 0.49 -19.08
C GLU A 285 -16.91 1.68 -19.65
N LYS A 286 -17.64 2.42 -18.81
CA LYS A 286 -18.37 3.63 -19.21
C LYS A 286 -17.47 4.79 -19.67
N GLN A 287 -16.25 4.85 -19.14
CA GLN A 287 -15.29 5.94 -19.39
C GLN A 287 -14.15 5.53 -20.35
N TYR A 288 -14.14 4.30 -20.84
CA TYR A 288 -13.07 3.79 -21.68
C TYR A 288 -12.79 4.70 -22.88
N GLY A 289 -11.52 5.00 -23.12
CA GLY A 289 -11.05 5.92 -24.17
C GLY A 289 -11.21 7.41 -23.82
N LYS A 290 -11.78 7.73 -22.66
CA LYS A 290 -12.05 9.13 -22.21
C LYS A 290 -11.54 9.39 -20.80
N ILE A 291 -10.90 8.41 -20.18
CA ILE A 291 -10.43 8.49 -18.78
C ILE A 291 -9.43 9.63 -18.66
N ARG A 292 -9.65 10.48 -17.66
CA ARG A 292 -8.77 11.55 -17.22
C ARG A 292 -8.52 11.45 -15.73
N PHE A 293 -7.59 12.22 -15.23
CA PHE A 293 -7.30 12.40 -13.83
C PHE A 293 -8.56 12.53 -12.95
N GLN A 294 -9.47 13.46 -13.33
CA GLN A 294 -10.70 13.73 -12.55
C GLN A 294 -11.66 12.54 -12.53
N ASP A 295 -11.70 11.76 -13.60
CA ASP A 295 -12.59 10.59 -13.69
C ASP A 295 -12.11 9.49 -12.75
N LEU A 296 -10.79 9.28 -12.63
CA LEU A 296 -10.21 8.33 -11.68
C LEU A 296 -10.51 8.73 -10.22
N PHE A 297 -10.37 10.01 -9.87
CA PHE A 297 -10.76 10.48 -8.54
C PHE A 297 -12.26 10.33 -8.31
N ARG A 298 -13.10 10.57 -9.33
CA ARG A 298 -14.55 10.37 -9.24
C ARG A 298 -14.90 8.89 -9.02
N ILE A 299 -14.21 7.97 -9.72
CA ILE A 299 -14.36 6.52 -9.49
C ILE A 299 -13.98 6.16 -8.07
N MET A 300 -12.82 6.63 -7.59
CA MET A 300 -12.36 6.35 -6.24
C MET A 300 -13.17 7.02 -5.13
N SER A 301 -13.96 8.04 -5.47
CA SER A 301 -14.91 8.73 -4.58
C SER A 301 -16.34 8.17 -4.64
N ASP A 302 -16.58 7.06 -5.37
CA ASP A 302 -17.93 6.49 -5.51
C ASP A 302 -18.43 5.88 -4.19
N HIS A 303 -19.62 6.31 -3.77
CA HIS A 303 -20.26 5.89 -2.52
C HIS A 303 -21.37 4.84 -2.73
N LYS A 304 -21.58 4.37 -3.95
CA LYS A 304 -22.57 3.31 -4.21
C LYS A 304 -22.22 2.05 -3.40
N ASN A 305 -23.22 1.45 -2.80
CA ASN A 305 -23.17 0.28 -1.93
C ASN A 305 -22.84 0.58 -0.44
N GLY A 306 -22.92 1.84 0.01
CA GLY A 306 -22.80 2.19 1.43
C GLY A 306 -21.49 1.73 2.06
N GLY A 307 -21.55 0.91 3.10
CA GLY A 307 -20.36 0.37 3.78
C GLY A 307 -19.43 -0.47 2.91
N ASN A 308 -19.93 -0.97 1.76
CA ASN A 308 -19.16 -1.72 0.78
C ASN A 308 -18.74 -0.86 -0.43
N ALA A 309 -18.83 0.48 -0.33
CA ALA A 309 -18.47 1.41 -1.40
C ALA A 309 -16.96 1.45 -1.68
N ILE A 310 -16.57 2.05 -2.82
CA ILE A 310 -15.17 2.30 -3.18
C ILE A 310 -14.57 3.36 -2.25
N CYS A 311 -15.31 4.45 -1.98
CA CYS A 311 -14.97 5.44 -0.97
C CYS A 311 -15.75 5.11 0.31
N ARG A 312 -15.06 4.68 1.33
CA ARG A 312 -15.67 4.18 2.57
C ARG A 312 -15.64 5.24 3.67
N HIS A 313 -16.80 5.40 4.30
CA HIS A 313 -16.94 6.17 5.53
C HIS A 313 -17.42 5.24 6.64
N PRO A 314 -16.92 5.39 7.87
CA PRO A 314 -17.37 4.56 8.99
C PRO A 314 -18.86 4.74 9.22
N GLN A 315 -19.56 3.63 9.38
CA GLN A 315 -20.97 3.60 9.74
C GLN A 315 -21.27 2.34 10.58
N GLU A 316 -22.44 2.29 11.19
CA GLU A 316 -22.84 1.16 12.01
C GLU A 316 -22.76 -0.14 11.22
N GLY A 317 -22.11 -1.16 11.77
CA GLY A 317 -21.86 -2.47 11.13
C GLY A 317 -20.78 -2.48 10.06
N TYR A 318 -20.23 -1.31 9.66
CA TYR A 318 -19.21 -1.19 8.61
C TYR A 318 -18.11 -0.21 9.04
N PRO A 319 -17.14 -0.65 9.84
CA PRO A 319 -16.11 0.23 10.41
C PRO A 319 -15.03 0.67 9.39
N GLY A 320 -15.10 0.18 8.14
CA GLY A 320 -14.11 0.49 7.12
C GLY A 320 -14.07 1.98 6.76
N TRP A 321 -12.86 2.50 6.63
CA TRP A 321 -12.58 3.91 6.31
C TRP A 321 -11.53 3.99 5.19
N THR A 322 -11.79 4.77 4.14
CA THR A 322 -10.75 5.14 3.16
C THR A 322 -9.86 6.23 3.77
N MET A 323 -8.67 5.84 4.21
CA MET A 323 -7.74 6.69 4.95
C MET A 323 -6.85 7.54 4.07
N SER A 324 -6.60 7.11 2.86
CA SER A 324 -5.84 7.86 1.87
C SER A 324 -6.18 7.43 0.46
N THR A 325 -6.02 8.37 -0.46
CA THR A 325 -6.01 8.11 -1.90
C THR A 325 -4.74 8.70 -2.48
N SER A 326 -4.07 7.96 -3.34
CA SER A 326 -2.90 8.44 -4.08
C SER A 326 -3.11 8.21 -5.56
N LEU A 327 -2.83 9.22 -6.37
CA LEU A 327 -2.78 9.13 -7.82
C LEU A 327 -1.42 9.63 -8.30
N PHE A 328 -0.80 8.88 -9.19
CA PHE A 328 0.46 9.21 -9.84
C PHE A 328 0.25 9.37 -11.33
N VAL A 329 0.80 10.45 -11.90
CA VAL A 329 0.88 10.71 -13.35
C VAL A 329 2.34 10.46 -13.74
N LEU A 330 2.61 9.35 -14.40
CA LEU A 330 3.98 8.84 -14.49
C LEU A 330 4.87 9.67 -15.42
N GLU A 331 4.35 10.11 -16.56
CA GLU A 331 5.08 10.94 -17.54
C GLU A 331 5.45 12.30 -16.94
N ASP A 332 4.56 12.89 -16.15
CA ASP A 332 4.73 14.21 -15.55
C ASP A 332 5.47 14.18 -14.21
N ARG A 333 5.67 13.02 -13.61
CA ARG A 333 6.23 12.84 -12.25
C ARG A 333 5.39 13.53 -11.17
N GLU A 334 4.08 13.57 -11.36
CA GLU A 334 3.16 14.21 -10.43
C GLU A 334 2.50 13.19 -9.50
N ALA A 335 2.34 13.55 -8.24
CA ALA A 335 1.60 12.79 -7.25
C ALA A 335 0.50 13.66 -6.64
N TRP A 336 -0.71 13.12 -6.60
CA TRP A 336 -1.89 13.75 -6.02
C TRP A 336 -2.43 12.85 -4.91
N THR A 337 -2.56 13.38 -3.72
CA THR A 337 -2.94 12.58 -2.56
C THR A 337 -4.04 13.22 -1.73
N THR A 338 -4.86 12.40 -1.09
CA THR A 338 -5.61 12.79 0.09
C THR A 338 -5.08 11.97 1.26
N LEU A 339 -4.99 12.57 2.43
CA LEU A 339 -4.73 11.85 3.69
C LEU A 339 -6.03 11.64 4.47
N ASP A 340 -7.09 11.39 3.74
CA ASP A 340 -8.46 11.12 4.17
C ASP A 340 -9.24 10.57 2.95
N ASN A 341 -10.56 10.50 3.02
CA ASN A 341 -11.41 10.10 1.91
C ASN A 341 -11.14 10.88 0.61
N PRO A 342 -11.18 10.26 -0.56
CA PRO A 342 -10.92 10.92 -1.85
C PRO A 342 -11.95 12.02 -2.21
N CYS A 343 -13.11 12.00 -1.58
CA CYS A 343 -14.13 13.06 -1.72
C CYS A 343 -13.80 14.35 -0.94
N LYS A 344 -12.64 14.40 -0.25
CA LYS A 344 -12.13 15.56 0.49
C LYS A 344 -10.97 16.23 -0.24
N ASN A 345 -10.21 17.06 0.46
CA ASN A 345 -9.15 17.91 -0.11
C ASN A 345 -7.96 17.11 -0.66
N LEU A 346 -7.49 17.50 -1.85
CA LEU A 346 -6.30 16.98 -2.51
C LEU A 346 -5.03 17.75 -2.11
N ARG A 347 -3.91 17.05 -2.11
CA ARG A 347 -2.55 17.58 -1.97
C ARG A 347 -1.73 17.20 -3.20
N TYR A 348 -0.75 18.03 -3.52
CA TYR A 348 0.08 17.88 -4.72
C TYR A 348 1.57 17.76 -4.38
N SER A 349 2.26 16.89 -5.10
CA SER A 349 3.70 16.71 -5.06
C SER A 349 4.26 16.54 -6.46
N LEU A 350 5.45 17.09 -6.70
CA LEU A 350 6.14 17.00 -7.98
C LEU A 350 7.56 16.45 -7.75
N LEU A 351 7.92 15.37 -8.45
CA LEU A 351 9.22 14.70 -8.39
C LEU A 351 10.20 15.12 -9.51
N LYS A 352 10.03 16.30 -10.07
CA LYS A 352 10.97 16.80 -11.10
C LYS A 352 12.28 17.25 -10.49
#